data_fd0c4016a325554ec211fa1619dcba63
#
_entry.id   fd0c4016a325554ec211fa1619dcba63
#
_cell.length_a   1.000
_cell.length_b   1.000
_cell.length_c   1.000
_cell.angle_alpha   90.00
_cell.angle_beta   90.00
_cell.angle_gamma   90.00
#
_symmetry.space_group_name_H-M   'P 1'
#
loop_
_entity.id
_entity.type
_entity.pdbx_description
1 polymer ?
#
loop_
_entity_poly.entity_id
_entity_poly.type
_entity_poly.pdbx_seq_one_letter_code
_entity_poly.pdbx_strand_id
1 'polypeptide(L)'
;MRPHPRGLATLALLAFALVAFALPASAAMPRFTIYGMMMDPTDQAARDYSDPGWGGGIDVSWPVTGTEGLLSMIGGIEAASLYSSVKTFQDRTTGLRIEQHTDQVYGRLFLGGELGPHGNGTLQPYGNLAVALVIYGISTDVVIPDDIDAQNSINQHLSDHTEAAFGWSAGGGVNLNFGKWGIDGGVRFVKQYGLPQQLGAGAVTIQPSYFQYRLGVSIPIAN
;
A
#
# COMPACT_ATOMS: atom_id res chain seq x y z
N MET A 1 -26.88 -6.22 -13.09
CA MET A 1 -26.09 -4.97 -13.19
C MET A 1 -24.93 -5.08 -12.22
N ARG A 2 -23.69 -5.23 -12.70
CA ARG A 2 -22.51 -5.21 -11.83
C ARG A 2 -22.14 -3.73 -11.61
N PRO A 3 -21.96 -3.27 -10.38
CA PRO A 3 -21.54 -1.88 -10.14
C PRO A 3 -20.17 -1.65 -10.80
N HIS A 4 -20.05 -0.54 -11.54
CA HIS A 4 -18.79 -0.14 -12.14
C HIS A 4 -17.77 0.15 -11.03
N PRO A 5 -16.53 -0.42 -11.08
CA PRO A 5 -15.52 -0.24 -10.03
C PRO A 5 -15.16 1.24 -9.78
N ARG A 6 -15.32 2.11 -10.78
CA ARG A 6 -15.11 3.55 -10.66
C ARG A 6 -16.05 4.24 -9.68
N GLY A 7 -17.31 3.76 -9.55
CA GLY A 7 -18.29 4.33 -8.61
C GLY A 7 -17.96 4.02 -7.14
N LEU A 8 -17.45 2.84 -6.86
CA LEU A 8 -17.05 2.42 -5.51
C LEU A 8 -15.83 3.21 -4.99
N ALA A 9 -14.84 3.45 -5.83
CA ALA A 9 -13.66 4.24 -5.46
C ALA A 9 -14.03 5.70 -5.15
N THR A 10 -14.94 6.30 -5.93
CA THR A 10 -15.39 7.67 -5.69
C THR A 10 -16.22 7.78 -4.39
N LEU A 11 -17.07 6.78 -4.10
CA LEU A 11 -17.86 6.74 -2.86
C LEU A 11 -16.96 6.56 -1.62
N ALA A 12 -15.94 5.73 -1.70
CA ALA A 12 -14.97 5.53 -0.62
C ALA A 12 -14.15 6.80 -0.35
N LEU A 13 -13.72 7.51 -1.40
CA LEU A 13 -13.02 8.80 -1.29
C LEU A 13 -13.92 9.89 -0.68
N LEU A 14 -15.19 9.96 -1.07
CA LEU A 14 -16.17 10.90 -0.50
C LEU A 14 -16.48 10.59 0.96
N ALA A 15 -16.64 9.32 1.31
CA ALA A 15 -16.86 8.90 2.70
C ALA A 15 -15.64 9.22 3.58
N PHE A 16 -14.43 8.98 3.07
CA PHE A 16 -13.19 9.33 3.75
C PHE A 16 -13.07 10.84 3.99
N ALA A 17 -13.34 11.65 2.96
CA ALA A 17 -13.32 13.10 3.07
C ALA A 17 -14.36 13.61 4.09
N LEU A 18 -15.59 13.09 4.08
CA LEU A 18 -16.65 13.46 5.03
C LEU A 18 -16.29 13.13 6.47
N VAL A 19 -15.69 11.97 6.72
CA VAL A 19 -15.22 11.57 8.06
C VAL A 19 -14.05 12.44 8.51
N ALA A 20 -13.11 12.78 7.63
CA ALA A 20 -11.96 13.64 7.94
C ALA A 20 -12.37 15.06 8.35
N PHE A 21 -13.45 15.60 7.76
CA PHE A 21 -13.95 16.94 8.09
C PHE A 21 -14.91 17.00 9.29
N ALA A 22 -15.46 15.86 9.75
CA ALA A 22 -16.43 15.80 10.83
C ALA A 22 -15.82 15.63 12.23
N LEU A 23 -14.48 15.50 12.33
CA LEU A 23 -13.83 15.26 13.61
C LEU A 23 -13.73 16.56 14.44
N PRO A 24 -14.20 16.54 15.71
CA PRO A 24 -14.07 17.69 16.59
C PRO A 24 -12.60 17.97 16.91
N ALA A 25 -12.25 19.26 16.99
CA ALA A 25 -10.91 19.68 17.38
C ALA A 25 -10.59 19.20 18.81
N SER A 26 -9.56 18.39 18.95
CA SER A 26 -9.01 17.93 20.22
C SER A 26 -7.85 18.85 20.64
N ALA A 27 -7.62 18.98 21.95
CA ALA A 27 -6.45 19.69 22.49
C ALA A 27 -5.12 18.96 22.18
N ALA A 28 -5.15 17.67 21.85
CA ALA A 28 -3.99 16.92 21.36
C ALA A 28 -3.80 17.18 19.85
N MET A 29 -2.55 17.38 19.45
CA MET A 29 -2.23 17.76 18.07
C MET A 29 -2.35 16.58 17.11
N PRO A 30 -3.00 16.74 15.94
CA PRO A 30 -2.89 15.78 14.87
C PRO A 30 -1.44 15.58 14.46
N ARG A 31 -1.10 14.37 13.99
CA ARG A 31 0.24 14.03 13.54
C ARG A 31 0.19 13.58 12.08
N PHE A 32 1.00 14.20 11.26
CA PHE A 32 1.25 13.80 9.89
C PHE A 32 2.53 12.96 9.81
N THR A 33 2.50 11.84 9.12
CA THR A 33 3.67 10.97 8.96
C THR A 33 3.93 10.68 7.49
N ILE A 34 5.20 10.81 7.07
CA ILE A 34 5.71 10.33 5.78
C ILE A 34 6.66 9.18 6.07
N TYR A 35 6.50 8.04 5.40
CA TYR A 35 7.31 6.86 5.68
C TYR A 35 7.68 6.08 4.42
N GLY A 36 8.85 5.45 4.47
CA GLY A 36 9.21 4.34 3.60
C GLY A 36 8.74 3.04 4.23
N MET A 37 8.47 2.03 3.40
CA MET A 37 8.02 0.73 3.86
C MET A 37 8.61 -0.41 3.04
N MET A 38 8.75 -1.57 3.69
CA MET A 38 9.03 -2.85 3.09
C MET A 38 7.86 -3.78 3.39
N MET A 39 7.39 -4.51 2.36
CA MET A 39 6.34 -5.51 2.48
C MET A 39 6.93 -6.89 2.25
N ASP A 40 6.80 -7.80 3.22
CA ASP A 40 7.30 -9.17 3.17
C ASP A 40 6.12 -10.15 3.14
N PRO A 41 5.96 -10.97 2.07
CA PRO A 41 4.87 -11.94 1.96
C PRO A 41 4.97 -13.01 3.05
N THR A 42 3.86 -13.28 3.76
CA THR A 42 3.83 -14.19 4.92
C THR A 42 3.25 -15.56 4.61
N ASP A 43 2.31 -15.65 3.69
CA ASP A 43 1.67 -16.90 3.30
C ASP A 43 2.12 -17.38 1.93
N GLN A 44 1.85 -18.66 1.62
CA GLN A 44 2.22 -19.28 0.35
C GLN A 44 1.58 -18.56 -0.83
N ALA A 45 0.31 -18.15 -0.69
CA ALA A 45 -0.40 -17.42 -1.74
C ALA A 45 0.26 -16.08 -2.08
N ALA A 46 0.79 -15.37 -1.08
CA ALA A 46 1.53 -14.15 -1.31
C ALA A 46 2.91 -14.41 -1.93
N ARG A 47 3.63 -15.44 -1.45
CA ARG A 47 4.97 -15.80 -1.95
C ARG A 47 4.98 -16.34 -3.37
N ASP A 48 3.91 -16.98 -3.81
CA ASP A 48 3.81 -17.52 -5.16
C ASP A 48 3.60 -16.40 -6.21
N TYR A 49 3.14 -15.21 -5.77
CA TYR A 49 2.75 -14.11 -6.66
C TYR A 49 3.49 -12.79 -6.42
N SER A 50 4.23 -12.65 -5.33
CA SER A 50 4.99 -11.43 -5.05
C SER A 50 6.27 -11.71 -4.29
N ASP A 51 7.29 -10.92 -4.60
CA ASP A 51 8.53 -10.82 -3.84
C ASP A 51 8.39 -9.77 -2.72
N PRO A 52 9.35 -9.70 -1.76
CA PRO A 52 9.42 -8.59 -0.85
C PRO A 52 9.48 -7.25 -1.58
N GLY A 53 8.50 -6.39 -1.32
CA GLY A 53 8.33 -5.13 -2.03
C GLY A 53 8.77 -3.93 -1.22
N TRP A 54 9.06 -2.83 -1.92
CA TRP A 54 9.41 -1.55 -1.33
C TRP A 54 8.44 -0.48 -1.77
N GLY A 55 8.18 0.46 -0.87
CA GLY A 55 7.26 1.55 -1.15
C GLY A 55 7.31 2.64 -0.11
N GLY A 56 6.25 3.42 -0.07
CA GLY A 56 6.09 4.47 0.91
C GLY A 56 4.64 4.89 1.04
N GLY A 57 4.40 5.73 2.02
CA GLY A 57 3.07 6.25 2.27
C GLY A 57 3.08 7.51 3.12
N ILE A 58 1.88 8.03 3.25
CA ILE A 58 1.59 9.13 4.16
C ILE A 58 0.36 8.77 4.99
N ASP A 59 0.37 9.14 6.25
CA ASP A 59 -0.81 9.03 7.10
C ASP A 59 -0.99 10.26 8.00
N VAL A 60 -2.20 10.41 8.48
CA VAL A 60 -2.54 11.40 9.50
C VAL A 60 -3.25 10.68 10.63
N SER A 61 -2.83 11.00 11.84
CA SER A 61 -3.44 10.51 13.08
C SER A 61 -4.09 11.69 13.79
N TRP A 62 -5.41 11.59 14.06
CA TRP A 62 -6.22 12.60 14.74
C TRP A 62 -6.66 12.09 16.11
N PRO A 63 -6.24 12.74 17.19
CA PRO A 63 -6.70 12.39 18.52
C PRO A 63 -8.22 12.56 18.68
N VAL A 64 -8.86 11.59 19.29
CA VAL A 64 -10.29 11.61 19.59
C VAL A 64 -10.53 12.45 20.85
N THR A 65 -11.48 13.39 20.80
CA THR A 65 -11.82 14.23 21.93
C THR A 65 -12.26 13.41 23.15
N GLY A 66 -11.81 13.81 24.34
CA GLY A 66 -12.18 13.15 25.61
C GLY A 66 -11.37 11.91 25.95
N THR A 67 -10.36 11.56 25.14
CA THR A 67 -9.48 10.40 25.40
C THR A 67 -8.09 10.78 25.88
N GLU A 68 -7.88 12.07 26.20
CA GLU A 68 -6.57 12.62 26.62
C GLU A 68 -5.42 12.25 25.66
N GLY A 69 -5.75 12.03 24.39
CA GLY A 69 -4.81 11.63 23.35
C GLY A 69 -4.41 10.16 23.36
N LEU A 70 -5.09 9.29 24.10
CA LEU A 70 -4.85 7.85 24.10
C LEU A 70 -5.45 7.15 22.87
N LEU A 71 -6.56 7.67 22.35
CA LEU A 71 -7.21 7.13 21.16
C LEU A 71 -7.14 8.15 20.04
N SER A 72 -6.73 7.71 18.86
CA SER A 72 -6.72 8.51 17.65
C SER A 72 -7.37 7.76 16.50
N MET A 73 -7.94 8.51 15.56
CA MET A 73 -8.26 7.97 14.24
C MET A 73 -7.03 8.11 13.36
N ILE A 74 -6.73 7.09 12.57
CA ILE A 74 -5.64 7.10 11.60
C ILE A 74 -6.19 6.86 10.20
N GLY A 75 -5.70 7.62 9.23
CA GLY A 75 -6.03 7.41 7.83
C GLY A 75 -4.88 7.81 6.93
N GLY A 76 -4.74 7.12 5.80
CA GLY A 76 -3.61 7.38 4.91
C GLY A 76 -3.68 6.64 3.59
N ILE A 77 -2.68 6.92 2.77
CA ILE A 77 -2.45 6.27 1.48
C ILE A 77 -1.03 5.75 1.43
N GLU A 78 -0.86 4.60 0.78
CA GLU A 78 0.44 3.98 0.58
C GLU A 78 0.51 3.27 -0.77
N ALA A 79 1.72 3.16 -1.31
CA ALA A 79 1.98 2.42 -2.53
C ALA A 79 3.32 1.68 -2.42
N ALA A 80 3.39 0.50 -3.06
CA ALA A 80 4.60 -0.30 -3.14
C ALA A 80 4.72 -1.00 -4.49
N SER A 81 5.95 -1.29 -4.91
CA SER A 81 6.24 -2.25 -5.95
C SER A 81 6.49 -3.61 -5.28
N LEU A 82 5.69 -4.62 -5.61
CA LEU A 82 5.77 -5.95 -5.01
C LEU A 82 6.57 -6.95 -5.85
N TYR A 83 6.70 -6.68 -7.15
CA TYR A 83 7.39 -7.56 -8.07
C TYR A 83 7.81 -6.77 -9.31
N SER A 84 9.04 -6.98 -9.74
CA SER A 84 9.51 -6.53 -11.05
C SER A 84 10.45 -7.61 -11.58
N SER A 85 10.12 -8.20 -12.71
CA SER A 85 10.89 -9.29 -13.28
C SER A 85 10.99 -9.17 -14.78
N VAL A 86 12.17 -9.48 -15.27
CA VAL A 86 12.45 -9.60 -16.70
C VAL A 86 12.78 -11.06 -17.00
N LYS A 87 11.94 -11.71 -17.80
CA LYS A 87 12.21 -13.08 -18.30
C LYS A 87 12.65 -13.00 -19.75
N THR A 88 13.82 -13.54 -20.04
CA THR A 88 14.38 -13.59 -21.39
C THR A 88 14.11 -14.96 -22.00
N PHE A 89 13.51 -14.96 -23.18
CA PHE A 89 13.28 -16.14 -24.01
C PHE A 89 14.06 -15.97 -25.32
N GLN A 90 14.52 -17.08 -25.89
CA GLN A 90 15.07 -17.09 -27.25
C GLN A 90 14.14 -17.89 -28.13
N ASP A 91 13.62 -17.27 -29.19
CA ASP A 91 12.87 -18.00 -30.21
C ASP A 91 13.81 -18.96 -30.96
N ARG A 92 13.49 -20.23 -30.90
CA ARG A 92 14.31 -21.29 -31.54
C ARG A 92 14.32 -21.22 -33.06
N THR A 93 13.31 -20.60 -33.67
CA THR A 93 13.15 -20.56 -35.13
C THR A 93 13.88 -19.36 -35.72
N THR A 94 13.78 -18.21 -35.09
CA THR A 94 14.35 -16.94 -35.57
C THR A 94 15.64 -16.55 -34.88
N GLY A 95 15.94 -17.18 -33.73
CA GLY A 95 17.07 -16.81 -32.88
C GLY A 95 16.85 -15.48 -32.11
N LEU A 96 15.70 -14.83 -32.26
CA LEU A 96 15.40 -13.54 -31.65
C LEU A 96 15.32 -13.69 -30.13
N ARG A 97 15.90 -12.72 -29.44
CA ARG A 97 15.75 -12.52 -27.99
C ARG A 97 14.43 -11.80 -27.72
N ILE A 98 13.63 -12.36 -26.84
CA ILE A 98 12.36 -11.79 -26.40
C ILE A 98 12.45 -11.58 -24.90
N GLU A 99 12.15 -10.39 -24.43
CA GLU A 99 12.11 -10.04 -23.01
C GLU A 99 10.67 -9.77 -22.59
N GLN A 100 10.22 -10.45 -21.55
CA GLN A 100 8.94 -10.21 -20.90
C GLN A 100 9.19 -9.47 -19.59
N HIS A 101 8.71 -8.24 -19.51
CA HIS A 101 8.75 -7.40 -18.32
C HIS A 101 7.41 -7.50 -17.61
N THR A 102 7.42 -7.85 -16.33
CA THR A 102 6.21 -7.91 -15.50
C THR A 102 6.44 -7.09 -14.25
N ASP A 103 5.59 -6.09 -14.05
CA ASP A 103 5.60 -5.21 -12.89
C ASP A 103 4.30 -5.33 -12.11
N GLN A 104 4.42 -5.39 -10.78
CA GLN A 104 3.28 -5.45 -9.87
C GLN A 104 3.32 -4.25 -8.93
N VAL A 105 2.25 -3.46 -8.95
CA VAL A 105 2.07 -2.29 -8.12
C VAL A 105 0.91 -2.49 -7.15
N TYR A 106 1.15 -2.13 -5.92
CA TYR A 106 0.20 -2.15 -4.83
C TYR A 106 -0.11 -0.72 -4.40
N GLY A 107 -1.38 -0.39 -4.30
CA GLY A 107 -1.88 0.86 -3.74
C GLY A 107 -2.90 0.58 -2.63
N ARG A 108 -2.90 1.37 -1.57
CA ARG A 108 -3.81 1.18 -0.45
C ARG A 108 -4.28 2.52 0.11
N LEU A 109 -5.60 2.64 0.28
CA LEU A 109 -6.26 3.69 1.06
C LEU A 109 -6.80 3.05 2.33
N PHE A 110 -6.44 3.54 3.51
CA PHE A 110 -6.84 2.94 4.77
C PHE A 110 -7.41 3.95 5.77
N LEU A 111 -8.24 3.45 6.67
CA LEU A 111 -8.82 4.20 7.78
C LEU A 111 -8.95 3.26 8.98
N GLY A 112 -8.66 3.78 10.19
CA GLY A 112 -8.69 2.95 11.39
C GLY A 112 -8.56 3.71 12.69
N GLY A 113 -8.28 2.96 13.75
CA GLY A 113 -7.99 3.47 15.09
C GLY A 113 -6.53 3.21 15.48
N GLU A 114 -5.99 4.12 16.24
CA GLU A 114 -4.67 4.04 16.86
C GLU A 114 -4.80 4.26 18.35
N LEU A 115 -4.24 3.36 19.15
CA LEU A 115 -4.16 3.41 20.59
C LEU A 115 -2.72 3.70 21.00
N GLY A 116 -2.50 4.78 21.72
CA GLY A 116 -1.17 5.18 22.19
C GLY A 116 -1.14 6.66 22.60
N PRO A 117 -0.18 7.08 23.41
CA PRO A 117 -0.10 8.46 23.86
C PRO A 117 0.26 9.41 22.70
N HIS A 118 -0.58 10.41 22.48
CA HIS A 118 -0.35 11.56 21.57
C HIS A 118 -0.06 12.81 22.37
N GLY A 119 0.92 12.76 23.27
CA GLY A 119 1.27 13.89 24.15
C GLY A 119 2.70 14.37 23.93
N ASN A 120 3.21 15.11 24.94
CA ASN A 120 4.57 15.66 24.91
C ASN A 120 5.68 14.66 25.29
N GLY A 121 5.35 13.37 25.47
CA GLY A 121 6.36 12.34 25.79
C GLY A 121 7.31 12.08 24.64
N THR A 122 8.59 11.88 24.94
CA THR A 122 9.61 11.57 23.92
C THR A 122 9.37 10.20 23.27
N LEU A 123 8.93 9.22 24.04
CA LEU A 123 8.65 7.86 23.58
C LEU A 123 7.14 7.63 23.56
N GLN A 124 6.58 7.39 22.40
CA GLN A 124 5.14 7.20 22.17
C GLN A 124 4.88 5.86 21.50
N PRO A 125 4.75 4.75 22.28
CA PRO A 125 4.35 3.47 21.73
C PRO A 125 2.88 3.51 21.30
N TYR A 126 2.56 2.83 20.20
CA TYR A 126 1.18 2.74 19.70
C TYR A 126 0.85 1.37 19.13
N GLY A 127 -0.45 1.05 19.12
CA GLY A 127 -1.02 -0.05 18.37
C GLY A 127 -2.12 0.47 17.44
N ASN A 128 -2.26 -0.10 16.27
CA ASN A 128 -3.29 0.32 15.32
C ASN A 128 -4.04 -0.85 14.68
N LEU A 129 -5.29 -0.57 14.31
CA LEU A 129 -6.15 -1.46 13.54
C LEU A 129 -6.84 -0.63 12.46
N ALA A 130 -6.78 -1.07 11.21
CA ALA A 130 -7.37 -0.34 10.10
C ALA A 130 -8.02 -1.28 9.07
N VAL A 131 -9.05 -0.76 8.39
CA VAL A 131 -9.64 -1.34 7.18
C VAL A 131 -9.11 -0.58 5.98
N ALA A 132 -9.10 -1.22 4.82
CA ALA A 132 -8.52 -0.63 3.64
C ALA A 132 -9.22 -1.03 2.34
N LEU A 133 -9.21 -0.11 1.39
CA LEU A 133 -9.39 -0.40 -0.02
C LEU A 133 -7.99 -0.58 -0.64
N VAL A 134 -7.78 -1.71 -1.28
CA VAL A 134 -6.52 -2.05 -1.93
C VAL A 134 -6.72 -2.03 -3.43
N ILE A 135 -5.80 -1.42 -4.15
CA ILE A 135 -5.73 -1.43 -5.61
C ILE A 135 -4.46 -2.18 -5.98
N TYR A 136 -4.60 -3.21 -6.79
CA TYR A 136 -3.51 -4.04 -7.23
C TYR A 136 -3.44 -4.00 -8.76
N GLY A 137 -2.29 -3.59 -9.29
CA GLY A 137 -2.03 -3.49 -10.71
C GLY A 137 -0.93 -4.46 -11.14
N ILE A 138 -1.16 -5.16 -12.24
CA ILE A 138 -0.14 -5.99 -12.91
C ILE A 138 -0.06 -5.47 -14.34
N SER A 139 1.15 -5.11 -14.77
CA SER A 139 1.47 -4.76 -16.15
C SER A 139 2.46 -5.76 -16.72
N THR A 140 2.22 -6.18 -17.95
CA THR A 140 3.11 -7.09 -18.66
C THR A 140 3.39 -6.54 -20.05
N ASP A 141 4.67 -6.30 -20.31
CA ASP A 141 5.18 -5.82 -21.59
C ASP A 141 6.13 -6.87 -22.20
N VAL A 142 6.09 -7.00 -23.52
CA VAL A 142 7.06 -7.77 -24.30
C VAL A 142 7.92 -6.83 -25.09
N VAL A 143 9.22 -7.00 -24.94
CA VAL A 143 10.24 -6.23 -25.65
C VAL A 143 11.05 -7.21 -26.51
N ILE A 144 11.18 -6.88 -27.79
CA ILE A 144 12.15 -7.53 -28.67
C ILE A 144 13.27 -6.51 -28.87
N PRO A 145 14.37 -6.61 -28.11
CA PRO A 145 15.47 -5.68 -28.23
C PRO A 145 16.16 -5.86 -29.58
N ASP A 146 16.45 -4.77 -30.25
CA ASP A 146 17.36 -4.77 -31.40
C ASP A 146 18.78 -4.51 -30.86
N ASP A 147 19.65 -5.51 -30.97
CA ASP A 147 21.04 -5.42 -30.47
C ASP A 147 21.90 -4.44 -31.30
N ILE A 148 21.43 -4.00 -32.48
CA ILE A 148 22.13 -3.12 -33.38
C ILE A 148 21.65 -1.67 -33.24
N ASP A 149 20.33 -1.49 -33.06
CA ASP A 149 19.72 -0.15 -32.93
C ASP A 149 18.55 -0.20 -31.93
N ALA A 150 18.78 0.34 -30.73
CA ALA A 150 17.76 0.37 -29.65
C ALA A 150 16.47 1.13 -30.05
N GLN A 151 16.53 2.01 -31.10
CA GLN A 151 15.35 2.70 -31.59
C GLN A 151 14.43 1.80 -32.43
N ASN A 152 14.93 0.67 -32.91
CA ASN A 152 14.17 -0.33 -33.64
C ASN A 152 13.61 -1.45 -32.75
N SER A 153 13.83 -1.38 -31.45
CA SER A 153 13.24 -2.34 -30.50
C SER A 153 11.72 -2.29 -30.56
N ILE A 154 11.10 -3.46 -30.69
CA ILE A 154 9.63 -3.58 -30.73
C ILE A 154 9.14 -3.75 -29.31
N ASN A 155 8.38 -2.79 -28.82
CA ASN A 155 7.71 -2.85 -27.52
C ASN A 155 6.22 -3.12 -27.74
N GLN A 156 5.73 -4.22 -27.19
CA GLN A 156 4.32 -4.56 -27.25
C GLN A 156 3.77 -4.72 -25.84
N HIS A 157 2.82 -3.85 -25.50
CA HIS A 157 2.04 -3.99 -24.28
C HIS A 157 1.07 -5.17 -24.42
N LEU A 158 1.17 -6.18 -23.54
CA LEU A 158 0.33 -7.36 -23.59
C LEU A 158 -0.92 -7.25 -22.76
N SER A 159 -0.80 -6.74 -21.54
CA SER A 159 -1.96 -6.61 -20.65
C SER A 159 -1.71 -5.64 -19.51
N ASP A 160 -2.75 -4.87 -19.19
CA ASP A 160 -2.93 -4.18 -17.92
C ASP A 160 -4.11 -4.79 -17.19
N HIS A 161 -3.87 -5.21 -15.96
CA HIS A 161 -4.93 -5.70 -15.10
C HIS A 161 -4.91 -4.95 -13.79
N THR A 162 -6.02 -4.28 -13.48
CA THR A 162 -6.17 -3.54 -12.21
C THR A 162 -7.37 -4.06 -11.47
N GLU A 163 -7.15 -4.51 -10.25
CA GLU A 163 -8.17 -5.05 -9.37
C GLU A 163 -8.25 -4.26 -8.07
N ALA A 164 -9.47 -4.14 -7.55
CA ALA A 164 -9.73 -3.54 -6.25
C ALA A 164 -10.19 -4.61 -5.26
N ALA A 165 -9.58 -4.61 -4.10
CA ALA A 165 -9.85 -5.56 -3.03
C ALA A 165 -10.10 -4.84 -1.71
N PHE A 166 -10.72 -5.55 -0.78
CA PHE A 166 -10.84 -5.10 0.60
C PHE A 166 -9.76 -5.75 1.46
N GLY A 167 -9.28 -5.04 2.46
CA GLY A 167 -8.28 -5.54 3.38
C GLY A 167 -8.43 -4.98 4.78
N TRP A 168 -7.68 -5.55 5.72
CA TRP A 168 -7.47 -5.00 7.04
C TRP A 168 -6.02 -5.12 7.44
N SER A 169 -5.64 -4.35 8.45
CA SER A 169 -4.30 -4.43 9.02
C SER A 169 -4.35 -4.21 10.53
N ALA A 170 -3.45 -4.90 11.24
CA ALA A 170 -3.21 -4.69 12.65
C ALA A 170 -1.71 -4.61 12.89
N GLY A 171 -1.30 -3.70 13.76
CA GLY A 171 0.12 -3.52 14.01
C GLY A 171 0.40 -2.59 15.16
N GLY A 172 1.66 -2.20 15.28
CA GLY A 172 2.09 -1.25 16.28
C GLY A 172 3.49 -0.75 15.98
N GLY A 173 3.89 0.23 16.77
CA GLY A 173 5.17 0.88 16.59
C GLY A 173 5.51 1.82 17.73
N VAL A 174 6.51 2.62 17.47
CA VAL A 174 6.98 3.65 18.39
C VAL A 174 7.26 4.92 17.61
N ASN A 175 6.76 6.03 18.11
CA ASN A 175 7.15 7.36 17.66
C ASN A 175 8.10 7.98 18.69
N LEU A 176 9.29 8.39 18.24
CA LEU A 176 10.25 9.16 19.00
C LEU A 176 10.04 10.65 18.71
N ASN A 177 9.39 11.36 19.64
CA ASN A 177 9.01 12.74 19.47
C ASN A 177 10.11 13.69 19.96
N PHE A 178 10.55 14.61 19.11
CA PHE A 178 11.55 15.66 19.39
C PHE A 178 10.94 17.08 19.42
N GLY A 179 9.62 17.17 19.61
CA GLY A 179 8.86 18.41 19.69
C GLY A 179 8.29 18.85 18.34
N LYS A 180 9.10 19.37 17.44
CA LYS A 180 8.64 19.84 16.12
C LYS A 180 8.56 18.73 15.07
N TRP A 181 9.19 17.61 15.32
CA TRP A 181 9.22 16.43 14.45
C TRP A 181 9.50 15.17 15.28
N GLY A 182 9.35 14.02 14.69
CA GLY A 182 9.65 12.74 15.32
C GLY A 182 10.10 11.71 14.30
N ILE A 183 10.58 10.57 14.80
CA ILE A 183 10.89 9.38 14.01
C ILE A 183 9.84 8.34 14.36
N ASP A 184 9.15 7.82 13.36
CA ASP A 184 8.15 6.77 13.48
C ASP A 184 8.71 5.46 12.93
N GLY A 185 8.62 4.40 13.71
CA GLY A 185 8.98 3.05 13.29
C GLY A 185 7.94 2.05 13.73
N GLY A 186 7.56 1.13 12.85
CA GLY A 186 6.51 0.19 13.17
C GLY A 186 6.46 -1.05 12.28
N VAL A 187 5.68 -2.03 12.74
CA VAL A 187 5.37 -3.26 12.03
C VAL A 187 3.87 -3.45 12.00
N ARG A 188 3.35 -3.85 10.84
CA ARG A 188 1.93 -4.06 10.62
C ARG A 188 1.72 -5.37 9.85
N PHE A 189 0.80 -6.20 10.29
CA PHE A 189 0.28 -7.30 9.51
C PHE A 189 -0.85 -6.79 8.62
N VAL A 190 -0.81 -7.11 7.34
CA VAL A 190 -1.79 -6.70 6.33
C VAL A 190 -2.40 -7.95 5.71
N LYS A 191 -3.73 -8.06 5.71
CA LYS A 191 -4.49 -9.13 5.04
C LYS A 191 -5.42 -8.53 4.00
N GLN A 192 -5.45 -9.15 2.82
CA GLN A 192 -6.31 -8.73 1.70
C GLN A 192 -7.29 -9.84 1.34
N TYR A 193 -8.45 -9.47 0.81
CA TYR A 193 -9.49 -10.41 0.41
C TYR A 193 -9.98 -10.11 -1.00
N GLY A 194 -10.26 -11.18 -1.76
CA GLY A 194 -10.98 -11.06 -3.01
C GLY A 194 -10.18 -10.53 -4.18
N LEU A 195 -8.85 -10.79 -4.21
CA LEU A 195 -8.04 -10.50 -5.40
C LEU A 195 -8.26 -11.63 -6.44
N PRO A 196 -9.03 -11.39 -7.52
CA PRO A 196 -9.13 -12.36 -8.59
C PRO A 196 -7.82 -12.37 -9.38
N GLN A 197 -7.21 -13.54 -9.52
CA GLN A 197 -6.11 -13.76 -10.45
C GLN A 197 -6.55 -14.64 -11.61
N GLN A 198 -6.29 -14.21 -12.82
CA GLN A 198 -6.50 -15.04 -14.00
C GLN A 198 -5.28 -15.94 -14.21
N LEU A 199 -5.48 -17.24 -14.02
CA LEU A 199 -4.50 -18.27 -14.30
C LEU A 199 -4.94 -19.06 -15.55
N GLY A 200 -4.47 -18.66 -16.72
CA GLY A 200 -4.88 -19.27 -17.99
C GLY A 200 -6.39 -19.10 -18.25
N ALA A 201 -7.13 -20.22 -18.41
CA ALA A 201 -8.57 -20.21 -18.66
C ALA A 201 -9.44 -20.12 -17.38
N GLY A 202 -8.83 -20.05 -16.18
CA GLY A 202 -9.54 -20.01 -14.89
C GLY A 202 -9.20 -18.77 -14.06
N ALA A 203 -10.19 -18.26 -13.30
CA ALA A 203 -9.95 -17.23 -12.31
C ALA A 203 -9.85 -17.85 -10.92
N VAL A 204 -8.79 -17.56 -10.18
CA VAL A 204 -8.58 -17.96 -8.78
C VAL A 204 -8.60 -16.72 -7.91
N THR A 205 -9.34 -16.75 -6.82
CA THR A 205 -9.33 -15.65 -5.83
C THR A 205 -8.25 -15.93 -4.79
N ILE A 206 -7.27 -15.05 -4.70
CA ILE A 206 -6.21 -15.13 -3.68
C ILE A 206 -6.50 -14.15 -2.53
N GLN A 207 -5.91 -14.47 -1.37
CA GLN A 207 -6.03 -13.67 -0.14
C GLN A 207 -4.65 -13.46 0.48
N PRO A 208 -3.78 -12.69 -0.19
CA PRO A 208 -2.41 -12.53 0.25
C PRO A 208 -2.31 -11.80 1.59
N SER A 209 -1.27 -12.13 2.35
CA SER A 209 -0.93 -11.45 3.59
C SER A 209 0.55 -11.09 3.64
N TYR A 210 0.85 -9.95 4.27
CA TYR A 210 2.17 -9.35 4.33
C TYR A 210 2.50 -8.86 5.74
N PHE A 211 3.76 -8.95 6.13
CA PHE A 211 4.30 -8.04 7.13
C PHE A 211 4.81 -6.78 6.45
N GLN A 212 4.36 -5.65 6.94
CA GLN A 212 4.79 -4.33 6.52
C GLN A 212 5.65 -3.72 7.61
N TYR A 213 6.91 -3.47 7.29
CA TYR A 213 7.85 -2.72 8.13
C TYR A 213 7.89 -1.30 7.64
N ARG A 214 7.75 -0.32 8.55
CA ARG A 214 7.75 1.09 8.17
C ARG A 214 8.74 1.89 9.01
N LEU A 215 9.35 2.90 8.38
CA LEU A 215 10.20 3.89 9.03
C LEU A 215 9.94 5.25 8.38
N GLY A 216 9.70 6.27 9.19
CA GLY A 216 9.31 7.57 8.67
C GLY A 216 9.60 8.73 9.60
N VAL A 217 9.18 9.89 9.13
CA VAL A 217 9.23 11.15 9.89
C VAL A 217 7.81 11.60 10.17
N SER A 218 7.54 11.93 11.42
CA SER A 218 6.27 12.46 11.89
C SER A 218 6.39 13.94 12.22
N ILE A 219 5.34 14.71 11.91
CA ILE A 219 5.27 16.14 12.14
C ILE A 219 3.94 16.45 12.84
N PRO A 220 3.94 17.03 14.06
CA PRO A 220 2.73 17.49 14.68
C PRO A 220 2.16 18.66 13.88
N ILE A 221 0.86 18.61 13.61
CA ILE A 221 0.15 19.70 12.93
C ILE A 221 -0.36 20.64 14.01
N ALA A 222 0.32 21.80 14.16
CA ALA A 222 -0.15 22.83 15.08
C ALA A 222 -1.45 23.47 14.54
N ASN A 223 -2.45 23.60 15.40
CA ASN A 223 -3.65 24.40 15.16
C ASN A 223 -3.37 25.87 15.40
#